data_a6009946e7f027ec4bf74666fe6660a4
#
_entry.id   a6009946e7f027ec4bf74666fe6660a4
#
_cell.length_a   1.000
_cell.length_b   1.000
_cell.length_c   1.000
_cell.angle_alpha   90.00
_cell.angle_beta   90.00
_cell.angle_gamma   90.00
#
_symmetry.space_group_name_H-M   'P 1'
#
loop_
_entity.id
_entity.type
_entity.pdbx_description
1 polymer ?
#
loop_
_entity_poly.entity_id
_entity_poly.type
_entity_poly.pdbx_seq_one_letter_code
_entity_poly.pdbx_strand_id
1 'polypeptide(L)'
;MGQHSLTCLCPVLHYLGVPLKYICVTSERKARLIEQKYPSVKATTSLCEILNDSDVRGIFVSASPSSHFLIASQVLRSGKSLFIEKPPGQSLEELDRLIDLQRRYGSPVAMTGLQKRYAPAVQLLKKRLDKEHIINSDLHYLTGAYPEGDALLDLYIHPLDLVCFLFGKPEILACRQIVNNSYILMLQHPQIVGTLELSTAYTWTAAEETLKVCTRSGIYHLSQMELLTYTPKHSVTFGFPIEKICRTHKTTEHLYDRNNFVPTLANNQVYSQGFFRELFSFVNAVERRSHDIFTDLCSLRDVYELLARIKESEP
;
A
#
# COMPACT_ATOMS: atom_id res chain seq x y z
N MET A 1 19.24 6.34 -8.62
CA MET A 1 17.87 6.24 -8.16
C MET A 1 17.07 5.38 -9.12
N GLY A 2 16.16 4.55 -8.60
CA GLY A 2 15.22 3.75 -9.41
C GLY A 2 14.07 4.58 -9.96
N GLN A 3 13.31 4.01 -10.92
CA GLN A 3 12.15 4.66 -11.53
C GLN A 3 11.11 5.06 -10.46
N HIS A 4 10.79 4.16 -9.53
CA HIS A 4 9.82 4.42 -8.46
C HIS A 4 10.19 5.64 -7.61
N SER A 5 11.46 5.76 -7.17
CA SER A 5 11.92 6.93 -6.41
C SER A 5 11.72 8.23 -7.19
N LEU A 6 12.01 8.22 -8.51
CA LEU A 6 11.92 9.40 -9.36
C LEU A 6 10.49 9.81 -9.69
N THR A 7 9.56 8.85 -9.81
CA THR A 7 8.18 9.11 -10.22
C THR A 7 7.20 9.26 -9.07
N CYS A 8 7.47 8.62 -7.92
CA CYS A 8 6.55 8.61 -6.78
C CYS A 8 7.11 9.34 -5.56
N LEU A 9 8.34 9.03 -5.11
CA LEU A 9 8.84 9.58 -3.85
C LEU A 9 9.38 11.02 -3.98
N CYS A 10 10.31 11.25 -4.91
CA CYS A 10 10.94 12.58 -5.07
C CYS A 10 9.95 13.71 -5.38
N PRO A 11 8.93 13.53 -6.26
CA PRO A 11 7.94 14.57 -6.48
C PRO A 11 7.17 14.94 -5.22
N VAL A 12 6.78 13.95 -4.42
CA VAL A 12 6.07 14.19 -3.16
C VAL A 12 6.96 14.92 -2.15
N LEU A 13 8.20 14.48 -1.97
CA LEU A 13 9.14 15.13 -1.05
C LEU A 13 9.39 16.59 -1.46
N HIS A 14 9.46 16.85 -2.76
CA HIS A 14 9.55 18.21 -3.29
C HIS A 14 8.30 19.05 -2.96
N TYR A 15 7.09 18.52 -3.19
CA TYR A 15 5.83 19.18 -2.81
C TYR A 15 5.73 19.47 -1.32
N LEU A 16 6.26 18.57 -0.49
CA LEU A 16 6.28 18.74 0.98
C LEU A 16 7.36 19.70 1.47
N GLY A 17 8.26 20.17 0.58
CA GLY A 17 9.36 21.02 0.94
C GLY A 17 10.39 20.34 1.86
N VAL A 18 10.51 19.00 1.78
CA VAL A 18 11.45 18.24 2.60
C VAL A 18 12.88 18.49 2.11
N PRO A 19 13.77 19.03 2.96
CA PRO A 19 15.16 19.25 2.58
C PRO A 19 15.90 17.91 2.52
N LEU A 20 16.17 17.41 1.30
CA LEU A 20 17.02 16.24 1.09
C LEU A 20 18.49 16.64 1.26
N LYS A 21 19.14 16.14 2.32
CA LYS A 21 20.56 16.37 2.58
C LYS A 21 21.46 15.42 1.79
N TYR A 22 21.05 14.14 1.71
CA TYR A 22 21.82 13.08 1.06
C TYR A 22 20.97 12.25 0.09
N ILE A 23 21.66 11.75 -0.94
CA ILE A 23 21.17 10.62 -1.76
C ILE A 23 22.29 9.58 -1.81
N CYS A 24 22.02 8.39 -1.24
CA CYS A 24 22.91 7.24 -1.29
C CYS A 24 22.67 6.42 -2.55
N VAL A 25 23.74 6.09 -3.26
CA VAL A 25 23.69 5.30 -4.50
C VAL A 25 24.81 4.25 -4.51
N THR A 26 24.67 3.27 -5.42
CA THR A 26 25.56 2.08 -5.46
C THR A 26 26.89 2.29 -6.16
N SER A 27 27.16 3.47 -6.76
CA SER A 27 28.42 3.74 -7.46
C SER A 27 28.75 5.21 -7.55
N GLU A 28 30.03 5.55 -7.56
CA GLU A 28 30.56 6.91 -7.73
C GLU A 28 30.06 7.58 -9.02
N ARG A 29 29.93 6.83 -10.11
CA ARG A 29 29.36 7.34 -11.36
C ARG A 29 27.94 7.87 -11.15
N LYS A 30 27.10 7.12 -10.43
CA LYS A 30 25.73 7.54 -10.11
C LYS A 30 25.74 8.74 -9.15
N ALA A 31 26.66 8.77 -8.19
CA ALA A 31 26.79 9.90 -7.25
C ALA A 31 27.06 11.21 -8.02
N ARG A 32 28.03 11.23 -8.93
CA ARG A 32 28.34 12.41 -9.76
C ARG A 32 27.16 12.89 -10.59
N LEU A 33 26.38 11.96 -11.17
CA LEU A 33 25.16 12.31 -11.93
C LEU A 33 24.07 12.94 -11.04
N ILE A 34 23.94 12.48 -9.80
CA ILE A 34 23.00 13.05 -8.83
C ILE A 34 23.41 14.47 -8.46
N GLU A 35 24.67 14.71 -8.14
CA GLU A 35 25.18 16.05 -7.76
C GLU A 35 25.06 17.05 -8.90
N GLN A 36 25.29 16.62 -10.15
CA GLN A 36 25.05 17.47 -11.32
C GLN A 36 23.56 17.86 -11.47
N LYS A 37 22.66 16.92 -11.20
CA LYS A 37 21.21 17.14 -11.36
C LYS A 37 20.57 17.86 -10.17
N TYR A 38 21.10 17.64 -8.97
CA TYR A 38 20.60 18.17 -7.70
C TYR A 38 21.74 18.83 -6.90
N PRO A 39 22.17 20.05 -7.25
CA PRO A 39 23.37 20.68 -6.66
C PRO A 39 23.29 20.92 -5.14
N SER A 40 22.06 20.94 -4.58
CA SER A 40 21.84 21.13 -3.13
C SER A 40 21.89 19.82 -2.33
N VAL A 41 22.06 18.67 -3.00
CA VAL A 41 22.03 17.34 -2.38
C VAL A 41 23.41 16.73 -2.46
N LYS A 42 23.94 16.26 -1.33
CA LYS A 42 25.19 15.51 -1.31
C LYS A 42 24.93 14.06 -1.73
N ALA A 43 25.57 13.61 -2.79
CA ALA A 43 25.52 12.21 -3.18
C ALA A 43 26.67 11.42 -2.53
N THR A 44 26.37 10.21 -2.06
CA THR A 44 27.37 9.34 -1.44
C THR A 44 27.14 7.87 -1.80
N THR A 45 28.18 7.06 -1.68
CA THR A 45 28.10 5.62 -1.76
C THR A 45 28.17 4.96 -0.38
N SER A 46 28.33 5.77 0.69
CA SER A 46 28.46 5.31 2.06
C SER A 46 27.21 5.55 2.88
N LEU A 47 26.49 4.49 3.22
CA LEU A 47 25.37 4.58 4.14
C LEU A 47 25.83 5.03 5.55
N CYS A 48 27.00 4.60 5.99
CA CYS A 48 27.56 4.98 7.30
C CYS A 48 27.70 6.49 7.47
N GLU A 49 28.05 7.22 6.41
CA GLU A 49 28.14 8.67 6.43
C GLU A 49 26.79 9.31 6.80
N ILE A 50 25.70 8.81 6.22
CA ILE A 50 24.34 9.29 6.49
C ILE A 50 23.90 8.91 7.90
N LEU A 51 24.20 7.69 8.35
CA LEU A 51 23.81 7.20 9.66
C LEU A 51 24.50 7.96 10.80
N ASN A 52 25.73 8.42 10.58
CA ASN A 52 26.51 9.16 11.58
C ASN A 52 26.20 10.66 11.61
N ASP A 53 25.45 11.19 10.65
CA ASP A 53 25.10 12.62 10.62
C ASP A 53 23.92 12.90 11.54
N SER A 54 24.14 13.68 12.59
CA SER A 54 23.12 14.04 13.60
C SER A 54 21.96 14.88 13.05
N ASP A 55 22.17 15.61 11.96
CA ASP A 55 21.11 16.43 11.35
C ASP A 55 20.09 15.59 10.58
N VAL A 56 20.47 14.36 10.18
CA VAL A 56 19.57 13.44 9.49
C VAL A 56 18.65 12.77 10.51
N ARG A 57 17.37 13.10 10.46
CA ARG A 57 16.35 12.55 11.36
C ARG A 57 15.59 11.37 10.80
N GLY A 58 15.40 11.32 9.48
CA GLY A 58 14.67 10.27 8.79
C GLY A 58 15.34 9.84 7.50
N ILE A 59 15.19 8.56 7.15
CA ILE A 59 15.80 7.95 5.98
C ILE A 59 14.71 7.26 5.16
N PHE A 60 14.67 7.56 3.86
CA PHE A 60 13.83 6.90 2.88
C PHE A 60 14.64 5.82 2.15
N VAL A 61 14.22 4.57 2.28
CA VAL A 61 14.86 3.42 1.63
C VAL A 61 14.02 2.96 0.45
N SER A 62 14.58 3.10 -0.76
CA SER A 62 14.02 2.61 -2.01
C SER A 62 15.14 2.00 -2.83
N ALA A 63 15.49 0.79 -2.47
CA ALA A 63 16.54 -0.05 -3.06
C ALA A 63 15.92 -1.29 -3.71
N SER A 64 16.73 -2.28 -4.09
CA SER A 64 16.23 -3.59 -4.48
C SER A 64 15.63 -4.32 -3.26
N PRO A 65 14.52 -5.05 -3.41
CA PRO A 65 13.88 -5.78 -2.31
C PRO A 65 14.84 -6.67 -1.51
N SER A 66 15.79 -7.33 -2.19
CA SER A 66 16.82 -8.17 -1.55
C SER A 66 17.77 -7.42 -0.62
N SER A 67 17.88 -6.09 -0.74
CA SER A 67 18.74 -5.25 0.09
C SER A 67 17.99 -4.56 1.24
N HIS A 68 16.66 -4.60 1.21
CA HIS A 68 15.80 -3.85 2.14
C HIS A 68 16.08 -4.20 3.60
N PHE A 69 16.05 -5.47 3.95
CA PHE A 69 16.28 -5.93 5.33
C PHE A 69 17.62 -5.48 5.90
N LEU A 70 18.70 -5.58 5.11
CA LEU A 70 20.03 -5.19 5.57
C LEU A 70 20.14 -3.68 5.80
N ILE A 71 19.61 -2.89 4.86
CA ILE A 71 19.64 -1.42 4.96
C ILE A 71 18.75 -0.96 6.12
N ALA A 72 17.50 -1.47 6.21
CA ALA A 72 16.59 -1.17 7.30
C ALA A 72 17.18 -1.48 8.67
N SER A 73 17.83 -2.65 8.80
CA SER A 73 18.50 -3.05 10.05
C SER A 73 19.58 -2.05 10.48
N GLN A 74 20.36 -1.51 9.54
CA GLN A 74 21.38 -0.49 9.86
C GLN A 74 20.75 0.84 10.25
N VAL A 75 19.70 1.27 9.55
CA VAL A 75 18.96 2.50 9.87
C VAL A 75 18.35 2.41 11.26
N LEU A 76 17.63 1.33 11.58
CA LEU A 76 17.00 1.13 12.88
C LEU A 76 18.03 1.10 14.03
N ARG A 77 19.19 0.45 13.82
CA ARG A 77 20.30 0.44 14.80
C ARG A 77 20.90 1.80 15.06
N SER A 78 20.82 2.73 14.11
CA SER A 78 21.27 4.11 14.31
C SER A 78 20.28 4.99 15.11
N GLY A 79 19.09 4.45 15.44
CA GLY A 79 18.04 5.19 16.13
C GLY A 79 17.31 6.23 15.28
N LYS A 80 17.53 6.25 13.95
CA LYS A 80 16.87 7.18 13.04
C LYS A 80 15.53 6.65 12.59
N SER A 81 14.61 7.55 12.20
CA SER A 81 13.33 7.17 11.62
C SER A 81 13.51 6.56 10.24
N LEU A 82 12.74 5.52 9.95
CA LEU A 82 12.81 4.74 8.72
C LEU A 82 11.50 4.81 7.95
N PHE A 83 11.55 5.19 6.68
CA PHE A 83 10.57 4.84 5.67
C PHE A 83 11.21 3.84 4.72
N ILE A 84 10.59 2.71 4.49
CA ILE A 84 11.10 1.68 3.58
C ILE A 84 10.04 1.21 2.61
N GLU A 85 10.41 1.14 1.32
CA GLU A 85 9.55 0.54 0.30
C GLU A 85 9.28 -0.94 0.60
N LYS A 86 8.14 -1.39 0.13
CA LYS A 86 7.74 -2.79 0.25
C LYS A 86 8.60 -3.71 -0.66
N PRO A 87 8.79 -4.95 -0.29
CA PRO A 87 8.62 -5.51 1.06
C PRO A 87 9.79 -5.10 1.96
N PRO A 88 9.58 -4.79 3.25
CA PRO A 88 10.68 -4.43 4.16
C PRO A 88 11.61 -5.60 4.47
N GLY A 89 11.15 -6.83 4.35
CA GLY A 89 11.87 -8.08 4.49
C GLY A 89 11.28 -9.16 3.60
N GLN A 90 11.98 -10.26 3.41
CA GLN A 90 11.56 -11.37 2.54
C GLN A 90 10.69 -12.41 3.26
N SER A 91 10.60 -12.32 4.59
CA SER A 91 9.86 -13.27 5.43
C SER A 91 9.30 -12.61 6.69
N LEU A 92 8.35 -13.28 7.34
CA LEU A 92 7.82 -12.87 8.64
C LEU A 92 8.94 -12.76 9.69
N GLU A 93 9.92 -13.68 9.66
CA GLU A 93 11.05 -13.65 10.57
C GLU A 93 11.91 -12.38 10.40
N GLU A 94 12.18 -11.97 9.15
CA GLU A 94 12.89 -10.72 8.88
C GLU A 94 12.07 -9.50 9.34
N LEU A 95 10.76 -9.49 9.13
CA LEU A 95 9.87 -8.44 9.62
C LEU A 95 9.93 -8.36 11.15
N ASP A 96 9.79 -9.48 11.85
CA ASP A 96 9.86 -9.52 13.32
C ASP A 96 11.22 -9.03 13.85
N ARG A 97 12.32 -9.38 13.18
CA ARG A 97 13.65 -8.84 13.51
C ARG A 97 13.72 -7.32 13.33
N LEU A 98 13.09 -6.75 12.29
CA LEU A 98 13.05 -5.29 12.13
C LEU A 98 12.22 -4.62 13.23
N ILE A 99 11.10 -5.21 13.63
CA ILE A 99 10.28 -4.74 14.75
C ILE A 99 11.09 -4.73 16.06
N ASP A 100 11.83 -5.81 16.32
CA ASP A 100 12.67 -5.92 17.51
C ASP A 100 13.83 -4.90 17.49
N LEU A 101 14.45 -4.68 16.33
CA LEU A 101 15.48 -3.64 16.17
C LEU A 101 14.92 -2.25 16.41
N GLN A 102 13.73 -1.93 15.88
CA GLN A 102 13.08 -0.65 16.14
C GLN A 102 12.90 -0.41 17.64
N ARG A 103 12.35 -1.40 18.36
CA ARG A 103 12.14 -1.33 19.81
C ARG A 103 13.44 -1.20 20.58
N ARG A 104 14.42 -2.03 20.24
CA ARG A 104 15.69 -2.11 20.95
C ARG A 104 16.53 -0.84 20.85
N TYR A 105 16.55 -0.22 19.67
CA TYR A 105 17.37 0.97 19.43
C TYR A 105 16.57 2.27 19.51
N GLY A 106 15.27 2.22 19.82
CA GLY A 106 14.44 3.40 20.05
C GLY A 106 14.22 4.24 18.79
N SER A 107 14.18 3.62 17.60
CA SER A 107 13.85 4.32 16.37
C SER A 107 12.42 4.88 16.46
N PRO A 108 12.23 6.23 16.36
CA PRO A 108 10.94 6.85 16.67
C PRO A 108 9.82 6.42 15.72
N VAL A 109 10.15 6.25 14.45
CA VAL A 109 9.18 5.92 13.39
C VAL A 109 9.80 4.89 12.46
N ALA A 110 9.08 3.83 12.17
CA ALA A 110 9.41 2.89 11.12
C ALA A 110 8.14 2.56 10.32
N MET A 111 8.09 3.02 9.08
CA MET A 111 6.98 2.87 8.14
C MET A 111 7.39 2.10 6.90
N THR A 112 6.45 1.32 6.37
CA THR A 112 6.59 0.64 5.07
C THR A 112 5.71 1.30 4.00
N GLY A 113 6.21 1.35 2.78
CA GLY A 113 5.51 1.88 1.62
C GLY A 113 4.33 0.98 1.17
N LEU A 114 3.19 1.13 1.81
CA LEU A 114 1.91 0.51 1.46
C LEU A 114 0.85 1.61 1.24
N GLN A 115 1.11 2.42 0.23
CA GLN A 115 0.41 3.67 -0.06
C GLN A 115 -1.11 3.52 -0.19
N LYS A 116 -1.64 2.34 -0.58
CA LYS A 116 -3.08 2.14 -0.77
C LYS A 116 -3.89 2.39 0.50
N ARG A 117 -3.32 2.11 1.68
CA ARG A 117 -3.96 2.47 2.96
C ARG A 117 -4.19 3.98 3.10
N TYR A 118 -3.41 4.81 2.42
CA TYR A 118 -3.50 6.28 2.44
C TYR A 118 -4.26 6.88 1.26
N ALA A 119 -4.69 6.06 0.28
CA ALA A 119 -5.45 6.53 -0.86
C ALA A 119 -6.78 7.16 -0.41
N PRO A 120 -7.14 8.36 -0.92
CA PRO A 120 -8.36 9.05 -0.50
C PRO A 120 -9.63 8.22 -0.63
N ALA A 121 -9.75 7.46 -1.73
CA ALA A 121 -10.89 6.57 -1.96
C ALA A 121 -10.96 5.43 -0.94
N VAL A 122 -9.80 4.85 -0.55
CA VAL A 122 -9.72 3.79 0.46
C VAL A 122 -10.07 4.31 1.84
N GLN A 123 -9.55 5.49 2.23
CA GLN A 123 -9.87 6.13 3.51
C GLN A 123 -11.37 6.48 3.60
N LEU A 124 -11.95 6.97 2.50
CA LEU A 124 -13.38 7.24 2.45
C LEU A 124 -14.19 5.94 2.56
N LEU A 125 -13.81 4.90 1.82
CA LEU A 125 -14.45 3.59 1.90
C LEU A 125 -14.40 3.05 3.33
N LYS A 126 -13.23 3.03 3.97
CA LYS A 126 -13.07 2.57 5.35
C LYS A 126 -14.01 3.29 6.30
N LYS A 127 -14.02 4.63 6.25
CA LYS A 127 -14.93 5.46 7.08
C LYS A 127 -16.42 5.17 6.84
N ARG A 128 -16.80 4.80 5.61
CA ARG A 128 -18.18 4.42 5.29
C ARG A 128 -18.49 3.04 5.86
N LEU A 129 -17.58 2.08 5.69
CA LEU A 129 -17.75 0.71 6.16
C LEU A 129 -17.85 0.59 7.69
N ASP A 130 -17.20 1.48 8.45
CA ASP A 130 -17.32 1.53 9.92
C ASP A 130 -18.78 1.68 10.41
N LYS A 131 -19.68 2.17 9.56
CA LYS A 131 -21.11 2.41 9.85
C LYS A 131 -22.03 1.39 9.20
N GLU A 132 -21.46 0.43 8.47
CA GLU A 132 -22.22 -0.53 7.68
C GLU A 132 -22.21 -1.93 8.27
N HIS A 133 -23.25 -2.68 7.99
CA HIS A 133 -23.23 -4.12 8.17
C HIS A 133 -22.75 -4.75 6.85
N ILE A 134 -21.49 -5.12 6.80
CA ILE A 134 -20.86 -5.72 5.61
C ILE A 134 -21.35 -7.17 5.49
N ILE A 135 -21.67 -7.61 4.28
CA ILE A 135 -22.12 -8.98 3.98
C ILE A 135 -20.93 -9.79 3.45
N ASN A 136 -20.28 -9.31 2.42
CA ASN A 136 -19.10 -9.92 1.81
C ASN A 136 -18.26 -8.90 1.04
N SER A 137 -17.07 -9.33 0.62
CA SER A 137 -16.21 -8.57 -0.29
C SER A 137 -15.70 -9.46 -1.41
N ASP A 138 -15.38 -8.84 -2.55
CA ASP A 138 -14.79 -9.49 -3.71
C ASP A 138 -13.72 -8.57 -4.31
N LEU A 139 -12.47 -9.05 -4.40
CA LEU A 139 -11.34 -8.28 -4.90
C LEU A 139 -10.68 -8.99 -6.08
N HIS A 140 -10.47 -8.25 -7.16
CA HIS A 140 -9.70 -8.69 -8.30
C HIS A 140 -8.42 -7.84 -8.43
N TYR A 141 -7.29 -8.51 -8.58
CA TYR A 141 -6.00 -7.89 -8.87
C TYR A 141 -5.34 -8.66 -10.01
N LEU A 142 -5.56 -8.17 -11.23
CA LEU A 142 -5.26 -8.87 -12.47
C LEU A 142 -4.22 -8.06 -13.25
N THR A 143 -3.06 -8.64 -13.48
CA THR A 143 -1.93 -7.97 -14.15
C THR A 143 -1.34 -8.86 -15.24
N GLY A 144 -0.38 -8.34 -15.99
CA GLY A 144 0.44 -9.11 -16.92
C GLY A 144 1.56 -9.87 -16.23
N ALA A 145 2.30 -10.65 -17.00
CA ALA A 145 3.42 -11.45 -16.53
C ALA A 145 4.43 -10.61 -15.73
N TYR A 146 4.97 -11.22 -14.66
CA TYR A 146 5.94 -10.63 -13.75
C TYR A 146 7.15 -11.57 -13.56
N PRO A 147 8.08 -11.60 -14.53
CA PRO A 147 9.24 -12.49 -14.49
C PRO A 147 10.39 -12.00 -13.60
N GLU A 148 10.36 -10.73 -13.17
CA GLU A 148 11.47 -10.07 -12.49
C GLU A 148 11.56 -10.32 -10.99
N GLY A 149 10.56 -10.96 -10.37
CA GLY A 149 10.53 -11.15 -8.93
C GLY A 149 9.48 -12.14 -8.43
N ASP A 150 9.27 -12.17 -7.10
CA ASP A 150 8.22 -12.94 -6.44
C ASP A 150 6.90 -12.17 -6.47
N ALA A 151 5.97 -12.60 -7.32
CA ALA A 151 4.67 -11.94 -7.49
C ALA A 151 3.88 -11.87 -6.16
N LEU A 152 3.96 -12.89 -5.29
CA LEU A 152 3.28 -12.87 -3.99
C LEU A 152 3.78 -11.73 -3.12
N LEU A 153 5.09 -11.60 -2.99
CA LEU A 153 5.70 -10.62 -2.10
C LEU A 153 5.79 -9.22 -2.74
N ASP A 154 6.01 -9.16 -4.07
CA ASP A 154 6.23 -7.88 -4.76
C ASP A 154 4.93 -7.22 -5.23
N LEU A 155 3.94 -7.99 -5.68
CA LEU A 155 2.69 -7.47 -6.22
C LEU A 155 1.51 -7.70 -5.26
N TYR A 156 1.30 -8.93 -4.82
CA TYR A 156 0.11 -9.31 -4.08
C TYR A 156 0.11 -8.87 -2.63
N ILE A 157 1.25 -8.45 -2.09
CA ILE A 157 1.31 -7.76 -0.79
C ILE A 157 0.33 -6.58 -0.75
N HIS A 158 0.13 -5.84 -1.84
CA HIS A 158 -0.78 -4.69 -1.88
C HIS A 158 -2.26 -5.04 -1.73
N PRO A 159 -2.86 -5.95 -2.55
CA PRO A 159 -4.26 -6.35 -2.39
C PRO A 159 -4.50 -7.14 -1.10
N LEU A 160 -3.56 -7.97 -0.66
CA LEU A 160 -3.65 -8.70 0.61
C LEU A 160 -3.60 -7.76 1.80
N ASP A 161 -2.71 -6.76 1.77
CA ASP A 161 -2.64 -5.71 2.78
C ASP A 161 -3.92 -4.87 2.84
N LEU A 162 -4.48 -4.54 1.68
CA LEU A 162 -5.72 -3.76 1.58
C LEU A 162 -6.89 -4.46 2.26
N VAL A 163 -7.08 -5.76 2.03
CA VAL A 163 -8.17 -6.51 2.67
C VAL A 163 -7.95 -6.68 4.18
N CYS A 164 -6.71 -6.91 4.62
CA CYS A 164 -6.36 -6.91 6.04
C CYS A 164 -6.67 -5.55 6.69
N PHE A 165 -6.32 -4.45 6.04
CA PHE A 165 -6.56 -3.09 6.53
C PHE A 165 -8.06 -2.75 6.63
N LEU A 166 -8.85 -3.16 5.65
CA LEU A 166 -10.29 -2.85 5.60
C LEU A 166 -11.13 -3.75 6.51
N PHE A 167 -10.81 -5.05 6.57
CA PHE A 167 -11.68 -6.06 7.17
C PHE A 167 -11.06 -6.79 8.37
N GLY A 168 -9.81 -6.50 8.70
CA GLY A 168 -9.07 -7.17 9.79
C GLY A 168 -8.38 -8.46 9.34
N LYS A 169 -7.64 -9.08 10.26
CA LYS A 169 -6.86 -10.30 10.04
C LYS A 169 -7.73 -11.44 9.50
N PRO A 170 -7.43 -12.03 8.33
CA PRO A 170 -8.18 -13.14 7.79
C PRO A 170 -7.61 -14.50 8.18
N GLU A 171 -8.46 -15.54 8.06
CA GLU A 171 -8.08 -16.95 7.96
C GLU A 171 -8.36 -17.46 6.55
N ILE A 172 -7.51 -18.33 6.00
CA ILE A 172 -7.72 -18.92 4.68
C ILE A 172 -8.73 -20.07 4.81
N LEU A 173 -9.91 -19.92 4.22
CA LEU A 173 -10.89 -21.00 4.07
C LEU A 173 -10.57 -21.92 2.89
N ALA A 174 -10.13 -21.32 1.78
CA ALA A 174 -9.68 -22.04 0.59
C ALA A 174 -8.64 -21.19 -0.16
N CYS A 175 -7.64 -21.87 -0.72
CA CYS A 175 -6.65 -21.31 -1.63
C CYS A 175 -6.45 -22.29 -2.77
N ARG A 176 -6.49 -21.80 -4.02
CA ARG A 176 -6.19 -22.60 -5.22
C ARG A 176 -5.29 -21.80 -6.14
N GLN A 177 -4.12 -22.33 -6.40
CA GLN A 177 -3.29 -21.88 -7.50
C GLN A 177 -3.90 -22.41 -8.81
N ILE A 178 -4.16 -21.52 -9.77
CA ILE A 178 -4.78 -21.85 -11.06
C ILE A 178 -3.68 -22.10 -12.11
N VAL A 179 -2.77 -21.16 -12.19
CA VAL A 179 -1.54 -21.19 -13.00
C VAL A 179 -0.44 -20.52 -12.19
N ASN A 180 0.80 -20.57 -12.67
CA ASN A 180 1.91 -19.92 -11.97
C ASN A 180 1.58 -18.48 -11.59
N ASN A 181 1.82 -18.12 -10.34
CA ASN A 181 1.54 -16.80 -9.79
C ASN A 181 0.09 -16.32 -9.95
N SER A 182 -0.88 -17.26 -9.97
CA SER A 182 -2.31 -16.91 -10.04
C SER A 182 -3.13 -17.74 -9.07
N TYR A 183 -3.90 -17.06 -8.21
CA TYR A 183 -4.59 -17.67 -7.08
C TYR A 183 -6.04 -17.21 -7.01
N ILE A 184 -6.92 -18.12 -6.61
CA ILE A 184 -8.24 -17.81 -6.08
C ILE A 184 -8.24 -18.14 -4.59
N LEU A 185 -8.62 -17.14 -3.76
CA LEU A 185 -8.68 -17.28 -2.32
C LEU A 185 -10.09 -17.01 -1.80
N MET A 186 -10.45 -17.74 -0.76
CA MET A 186 -11.61 -17.43 0.09
C MET A 186 -11.08 -17.19 1.50
N LEU A 187 -11.34 -16.02 2.04
CA LEU A 187 -10.83 -15.55 3.32
C LEU A 187 -11.96 -15.30 4.32
N GLN A 188 -11.81 -15.82 5.54
CA GLN A 188 -12.69 -15.48 6.68
C GLN A 188 -12.05 -14.34 7.46
N HIS A 189 -12.60 -13.14 7.33
CA HIS A 189 -12.31 -12.03 8.24
C HIS A 189 -13.20 -12.08 9.49
N PRO A 190 -12.92 -11.29 10.54
CA PRO A 190 -13.70 -11.32 11.80
C PRO A 190 -15.21 -11.19 11.62
N GLN A 191 -15.67 -10.46 10.62
CA GLN A 191 -17.10 -10.19 10.41
C GLN A 191 -17.65 -10.66 9.07
N ILE A 192 -16.79 -10.99 8.09
CA ILE A 192 -17.20 -11.30 6.71
C ILE A 192 -16.38 -12.42 6.09
N VAL A 193 -16.94 -13.02 5.04
CA VAL A 193 -16.16 -13.81 4.07
C VAL A 193 -15.87 -12.94 2.85
N GLY A 194 -14.62 -12.96 2.40
CA GLY A 194 -14.17 -12.29 1.18
C GLY A 194 -13.59 -13.28 0.17
N THR A 195 -13.68 -12.94 -1.11
CA THR A 195 -13.02 -13.64 -2.21
C THR A 195 -11.96 -12.74 -2.84
N LEU A 196 -10.85 -13.34 -3.30
CA LEU A 196 -9.79 -12.65 -4.03
C LEU A 196 -9.39 -13.46 -5.24
N GLU A 197 -9.26 -12.79 -6.38
CA GLU A 197 -8.55 -13.29 -7.56
C GLU A 197 -7.28 -12.47 -7.74
N LEU A 198 -6.13 -13.13 -7.63
CA LEU A 198 -4.81 -12.56 -7.80
C LEU A 198 -4.15 -13.23 -9.00
N SER A 199 -3.81 -12.49 -10.05
CA SER A 199 -3.29 -13.12 -11.25
C SER A 199 -2.29 -12.25 -12.02
N THR A 200 -1.22 -12.88 -12.49
CA THR A 200 -0.27 -12.31 -13.47
C THR A 200 -0.45 -12.92 -14.86
N ALA A 201 -1.55 -13.62 -15.09
CA ALA A 201 -1.83 -14.30 -16.38
C ALA A 201 -2.63 -13.44 -17.36
N TYR A 202 -2.91 -12.19 -17.02
CA TYR A 202 -3.64 -11.23 -17.88
C TYR A 202 -2.65 -10.35 -18.67
N THR A 203 -2.91 -9.05 -18.75
CA THR A 203 -2.10 -8.09 -19.50
C THR A 203 -1.87 -6.80 -18.71
N TRP A 204 -0.70 -6.19 -18.86
CA TRP A 204 -0.40 -4.89 -18.26
C TRP A 204 -1.18 -3.74 -18.90
N THR A 205 -1.59 -3.85 -20.17
CA THR A 205 -2.32 -2.79 -20.87
C THR A 205 -3.76 -2.64 -20.40
N ALA A 206 -4.32 -3.67 -19.77
CA ALA A 206 -5.65 -3.67 -19.18
C ALA A 206 -5.61 -4.28 -17.77
N ALA A 207 -4.56 -3.96 -17.01
CA ALA A 207 -4.46 -4.39 -15.62
C ALA A 207 -5.65 -3.87 -14.82
N GLU A 208 -6.22 -4.72 -13.97
CA GLU A 208 -7.41 -4.44 -13.19
C GLU A 208 -7.12 -4.56 -11.70
N GLU A 209 -7.59 -3.57 -10.95
CA GLU A 209 -7.67 -3.64 -9.50
C GLU A 209 -9.04 -3.13 -9.07
N THR A 210 -9.91 -4.03 -8.68
CA THR A 210 -11.27 -3.71 -8.28
C THR A 210 -11.63 -4.38 -6.95
N LEU A 211 -12.34 -3.65 -6.09
CA LEU A 211 -12.89 -4.16 -4.85
C LEU A 211 -14.37 -3.83 -4.78
N LYS A 212 -15.19 -4.87 -4.69
CA LYS A 212 -16.62 -4.78 -4.44
C LYS A 212 -16.91 -5.15 -3.00
N VAL A 213 -17.68 -4.33 -2.30
CA VAL A 213 -18.13 -4.60 -0.93
C VAL A 213 -19.64 -4.53 -0.88
N CYS A 214 -20.26 -5.66 -0.56
CA CYS A 214 -21.71 -5.76 -0.39
C CYS A 214 -22.07 -5.51 1.07
N THR A 215 -23.02 -4.60 1.31
CA THR A 215 -23.56 -4.28 2.65
C THR A 215 -25.07 -4.48 2.69
N ARG A 216 -25.66 -4.37 3.87
CA ARG A 216 -27.13 -4.39 3.98
C ARG A 216 -27.80 -3.22 3.30
N SER A 217 -27.13 -2.06 3.22
CA SER A 217 -27.64 -0.81 2.66
C SER A 217 -27.41 -0.65 1.17
N GLY A 218 -26.41 -1.36 0.59
CA GLY A 218 -26.05 -1.23 -0.82
C GLY A 218 -24.70 -1.87 -1.16
N ILE A 219 -24.12 -1.43 -2.27
CA ILE A 219 -22.86 -1.97 -2.80
C ILE A 219 -21.90 -0.81 -3.02
N TYR A 220 -20.70 -0.93 -2.44
CA TYR A 220 -19.55 -0.09 -2.77
C TYR A 220 -18.72 -0.78 -3.84
N HIS A 221 -18.20 0.02 -4.78
CA HIS A 221 -17.27 -0.45 -5.80
C HIS A 221 -16.11 0.55 -5.90
N LEU A 222 -14.91 0.06 -5.58
CA LEU A 222 -13.65 0.78 -5.70
C LEU A 222 -12.91 0.25 -6.93
N SER A 223 -12.49 1.14 -7.82
CA SER A 223 -11.73 0.80 -9.03
C SER A 223 -10.45 1.61 -9.09
N GLN A 224 -9.30 0.94 -9.27
CA GLN A 224 -7.97 1.53 -9.49
C GLN A 224 -7.55 2.58 -8.44
N MET A 225 -8.10 2.55 -7.23
CA MET A 225 -7.98 3.61 -6.20
C MET A 225 -8.47 5.00 -6.66
N GLU A 226 -9.05 5.13 -7.84
CA GLU A 226 -9.37 6.41 -8.48
C GLU A 226 -10.87 6.69 -8.61
N LEU A 227 -11.68 5.65 -8.49
CA LEU A 227 -13.13 5.74 -8.52
C LEU A 227 -13.74 4.94 -7.37
N LEU A 228 -14.54 5.59 -6.54
CA LEU A 228 -15.37 4.94 -5.53
C LEU A 228 -16.83 5.29 -5.77
N THR A 229 -17.65 4.28 -6.02
CA THR A 229 -19.09 4.45 -6.21
C THR A 229 -19.87 3.71 -5.12
N TYR A 230 -21.09 4.16 -4.88
CA TYR A 230 -22.06 3.49 -4.02
C TYR A 230 -23.40 3.37 -4.73
N THR A 231 -23.92 2.15 -4.80
CA THR A 231 -25.26 1.86 -5.32
C THR A 231 -26.16 1.42 -4.17
N PRO A 232 -27.12 2.25 -3.74
CA PRO A 232 -28.00 1.91 -2.63
C PRO A 232 -28.92 0.75 -2.99
N LYS A 233 -29.25 -0.07 -1.98
CA LYS A 233 -30.28 -1.09 -2.07
C LYS A 233 -31.67 -0.45 -1.96
N HIS A 234 -32.55 -0.82 -2.84
CA HIS A 234 -33.96 -0.38 -2.74
C HIS A 234 -34.69 -1.04 -1.58
N SER A 235 -35.75 -0.36 -1.11
CA SER A 235 -36.57 -0.85 -0.02
C SER A 235 -37.41 -2.08 -0.42
N VAL A 236 -37.77 -2.87 0.59
CA VAL A 236 -38.70 -3.98 0.46
C VAL A 236 -40.05 -3.53 1.04
N THR A 237 -41.11 -3.63 0.27
CA THR A 237 -42.45 -3.24 0.66
C THR A 237 -43.38 -4.46 0.60
N PHE A 238 -44.04 -4.78 1.69
CA PHE A 238 -44.90 -5.99 1.84
C PHE A 238 -44.17 -7.31 1.44
N GLY A 239 -42.87 -7.40 1.75
CA GLY A 239 -42.04 -8.59 1.42
C GLY A 239 -41.55 -8.63 -0.01
N PHE A 240 -41.85 -7.66 -0.85
CA PHE A 240 -41.39 -7.58 -2.25
C PHE A 240 -40.40 -6.44 -2.43
N PRO A 241 -39.27 -6.68 -3.12
CA PRO A 241 -38.36 -5.61 -3.56
C PRO A 241 -39.10 -4.63 -4.46
N ILE A 242 -39.00 -3.31 -4.18
CA ILE A 242 -39.78 -2.29 -4.88
C ILE A 242 -39.45 -2.25 -6.39
N GLU A 243 -38.21 -2.58 -6.76
CA GLU A 243 -37.73 -2.65 -8.13
C GLU A 243 -38.37 -3.78 -8.95
N LYS A 244 -39.03 -4.74 -8.30
CA LYS A 244 -39.80 -5.80 -8.96
C LYS A 244 -41.28 -5.42 -9.16
N ILE A 245 -41.75 -4.40 -8.45
CA ILE A 245 -43.14 -3.96 -8.47
C ILE A 245 -43.32 -2.70 -9.35
N CYS A 246 -42.36 -1.77 -9.23
CA CYS A 246 -42.39 -0.48 -9.91
C CYS A 246 -41.12 -0.28 -10.75
N ARG A 247 -41.26 0.49 -11.83
CA ARG A 247 -40.09 0.93 -12.58
C ARG A 247 -39.26 1.89 -11.70
N THR A 248 -38.06 1.46 -11.31
CA THR A 248 -37.12 2.29 -10.55
C THR A 248 -35.93 2.64 -11.44
N HIS A 249 -35.29 3.78 -11.16
CA HIS A 249 -34.03 4.14 -11.80
C HIS A 249 -32.88 3.61 -10.96
N LYS A 250 -31.88 3.02 -11.61
CA LYS A 250 -30.62 2.69 -10.93
C LYS A 250 -29.94 3.99 -10.52
N THR A 251 -29.75 4.20 -9.23
CA THR A 251 -29.04 5.34 -8.68
C THR A 251 -27.67 4.89 -8.22
N THR A 252 -26.62 5.47 -8.77
CA THR A 252 -25.23 5.21 -8.34
C THR A 252 -24.60 6.56 -8.01
N GLU A 253 -24.13 6.70 -6.79
CA GLU A 253 -23.44 7.88 -6.30
C GLU A 253 -21.95 7.74 -6.53
N HIS A 254 -21.32 8.77 -7.11
CA HIS A 254 -19.87 8.88 -7.16
C HIS A 254 -19.39 9.50 -5.85
N LEU A 255 -18.79 8.71 -4.97
CA LEU A 255 -18.28 9.16 -3.68
C LEU A 255 -16.88 9.77 -3.80
N TYR A 256 -16.09 9.25 -4.70
CA TYR A 256 -14.78 9.77 -5.09
C TYR A 256 -14.57 9.49 -6.57
N ASP A 257 -14.08 10.49 -7.28
CA ASP A 257 -13.71 10.37 -8.70
C ASP A 257 -12.54 11.33 -8.96
N ARG A 258 -11.47 10.80 -9.56
CA ARG A 258 -10.33 11.61 -9.92
C ARG A 258 -10.61 12.41 -11.19
N ASN A 259 -10.63 13.74 -11.07
CA ASN A 259 -10.82 14.64 -12.21
C ASN A 259 -9.51 14.83 -12.99
N ASN A 260 -9.37 14.17 -14.13
CA ASN A 260 -8.18 14.28 -14.98
C ASN A 260 -8.07 15.59 -15.75
N PHE A 261 -9.13 16.41 -15.82
CA PHE A 261 -9.14 17.68 -16.55
C PHE A 261 -8.46 18.81 -15.78
N VAL A 262 -8.59 18.83 -14.45
CA VAL A 262 -8.02 19.89 -13.61
C VAL A 262 -6.66 19.45 -13.06
N PRO A 263 -5.53 20.04 -13.50
CA PRO A 263 -4.18 19.61 -13.12
C PRO A 263 -3.76 20.13 -11.73
N THR A 264 -4.55 19.79 -10.70
CA THR A 264 -4.21 20.09 -9.30
C THR A 264 -3.52 18.90 -8.66
N LEU A 265 -2.88 19.12 -7.49
CA LEU A 265 -2.28 18.02 -6.73
C LEU A 265 -3.31 16.94 -6.37
N ALA A 266 -4.54 17.31 -6.00
CA ALA A 266 -5.61 16.38 -5.65
C ALA A 266 -6.01 15.45 -6.83
N ASN A 267 -5.80 15.90 -8.06
CA ASN A 267 -6.08 15.14 -9.27
C ASN A 267 -4.85 14.42 -9.84
N ASN A 268 -3.69 14.55 -9.19
CA ASN A 268 -2.48 13.83 -9.58
C ASN A 268 -2.53 12.37 -9.10
N GLN A 269 -2.06 11.45 -9.93
CA GLN A 269 -2.01 10.02 -9.60
C GLN A 269 -1.23 9.74 -8.30
N VAL A 270 -0.16 10.48 -8.04
CA VAL A 270 0.63 10.35 -6.80
C VAL A 270 -0.22 10.63 -5.56
N TYR A 271 -1.22 11.50 -5.68
CA TYR A 271 -2.16 11.79 -4.60
C TYR A 271 -3.28 10.75 -4.52
N SER A 272 -3.94 10.42 -5.66
CA SER A 272 -5.05 9.47 -5.69
C SER A 272 -4.65 8.06 -5.27
N GLN A 273 -3.43 7.64 -5.62
CA GLN A 273 -2.87 6.34 -5.23
C GLN A 273 -2.37 6.28 -3.77
N GLY A 274 -2.33 7.43 -3.07
CA GLY A 274 -1.98 7.49 -1.65
C GLY A 274 -0.55 7.89 -1.31
N PHE A 275 0.38 7.94 -2.25
CA PHE A 275 1.80 8.26 -2.01
C PHE A 275 2.00 9.60 -1.29
N PHE A 276 1.23 10.62 -1.69
CA PHE A 276 1.35 11.93 -1.04
C PHE A 276 1.02 11.87 0.44
N ARG A 277 -0.11 11.28 0.81
CA ARG A 277 -0.56 11.18 2.21
C ARG A 277 0.34 10.27 3.04
N GLU A 278 0.84 9.21 2.45
CA GLU A 278 1.78 8.28 3.08
C GLU A 278 3.07 8.99 3.49
N LEU A 279 3.76 9.67 2.55
CA LEU A 279 4.98 10.39 2.86
C LEU A 279 4.74 11.60 3.76
N PHE A 280 3.61 12.30 3.59
CA PHE A 280 3.20 13.37 4.50
C PHE A 280 3.04 12.85 5.94
N SER A 281 2.42 11.69 6.13
CA SER A 281 2.29 11.04 7.43
C SER A 281 3.65 10.73 8.06
N PHE A 282 4.58 10.16 7.29
CA PHE A 282 5.94 9.89 7.75
C PHE A 282 6.68 11.17 8.15
N VAL A 283 6.68 12.18 7.29
CA VAL A 283 7.36 13.46 7.56
C VAL A 283 6.81 14.12 8.84
N ASN A 284 5.48 14.17 8.99
CA ASN A 284 4.86 14.73 10.18
C ASN A 284 5.20 13.95 11.46
N ALA A 285 5.27 12.61 11.37
CA ALA A 285 5.66 11.79 12.50
C ALA A 285 7.13 12.01 12.91
N VAL A 286 8.05 12.12 11.93
CA VAL A 286 9.46 12.46 12.19
C VAL A 286 9.60 13.85 12.81
N GLU A 287 8.77 14.80 12.42
CA GLU A 287 8.74 16.16 12.97
C GLU A 287 7.88 16.28 14.24
N ARG A 288 7.31 15.16 14.74
CA ARG A 288 6.44 15.08 15.92
C ARG A 288 5.18 15.95 15.84
N ARG A 289 4.68 16.20 14.62
CA ARG A 289 3.44 16.97 14.37
C ARG A 289 2.18 16.11 14.44
N SER A 290 2.28 14.82 14.07
CA SER A 290 1.17 13.86 14.05
C SER A 290 1.73 12.44 14.18
N HIS A 291 0.88 11.51 14.64
CA HIS A 291 1.19 10.07 14.71
C HIS A 291 0.21 9.22 13.88
N ASP A 292 -0.41 9.80 12.86
CA ASP A 292 -1.36 9.09 11.98
C ASP A 292 -0.62 8.16 11.00
N ILE A 293 -0.03 7.10 11.56
CA ILE A 293 0.72 6.07 10.82
C ILE A 293 -0.15 4.83 10.70
N PHE A 294 -0.46 4.42 9.45
CA PHE A 294 -1.24 3.21 9.17
C PHE A 294 -0.38 2.02 8.74
N THR A 295 0.91 2.24 8.45
CA THR A 295 1.82 1.24 7.90
C THR A 295 3.11 1.12 8.71
N ASP A 296 3.00 1.14 10.04
CA ASP A 296 4.10 0.76 10.92
C ASP A 296 4.46 -0.73 10.72
N LEU A 297 5.68 -1.11 11.07
CA LEU A 297 6.15 -2.48 10.83
C LEU A 297 5.25 -3.54 11.49
N CYS A 298 4.70 -3.26 12.67
CA CYS A 298 3.83 -4.21 13.39
C CYS A 298 2.54 -4.49 12.62
N SER A 299 1.99 -3.48 11.94
CA SER A 299 0.73 -3.59 11.19
C SER A 299 0.82 -4.50 9.96
N LEU A 300 2.05 -4.89 9.56
CA LEU A 300 2.29 -5.78 8.42
C LEU A 300 2.28 -7.26 8.81
N ARG A 301 2.27 -7.61 10.10
CA ARG A 301 2.34 -9.02 10.50
C ARG A 301 1.23 -9.87 9.92
N ASP A 302 0.00 -9.36 9.91
CA ASP A 302 -1.15 -10.11 9.41
C ASP A 302 -1.01 -10.44 7.92
N VAL A 303 -0.52 -9.52 7.10
CA VAL A 303 -0.28 -9.78 5.68
C VAL A 303 0.90 -10.72 5.45
N TYR A 304 1.96 -10.64 6.25
CA TYR A 304 3.09 -11.57 6.15
C TYR A 304 2.71 -12.99 6.56
N GLU A 305 1.91 -13.15 7.60
CA GLU A 305 1.36 -14.46 8.00
C GLU A 305 0.46 -15.02 6.89
N LEU A 306 -0.35 -14.18 6.25
CA LEU A 306 -1.19 -14.60 5.13
C LEU A 306 -0.35 -15.03 3.92
N LEU A 307 0.67 -14.27 3.56
CA LEU A 307 1.61 -14.60 2.47
C LEU A 307 2.32 -15.94 2.73
N ALA A 308 2.78 -16.18 3.96
CA ALA A 308 3.43 -17.44 4.34
C ALA A 308 2.47 -18.65 4.14
N ARG A 309 1.21 -18.52 4.61
CA ARG A 309 0.20 -19.58 4.45
C ARG A 309 -0.19 -19.83 2.99
N ILE A 310 -0.22 -18.78 2.14
CA ILE A 310 -0.46 -18.96 0.70
C ILE A 310 0.68 -19.78 0.08
N LYS A 311 1.94 -19.47 0.42
CA LYS A 311 3.12 -20.24 -0.05
C LYS A 311 3.08 -21.71 0.41
N GLU A 312 2.65 -21.96 1.64
CA GLU A 312 2.50 -23.34 2.17
C GLU A 312 1.37 -24.13 1.47
N SER A 313 0.41 -23.45 0.86
CA SER A 313 -0.70 -24.10 0.14
C SER A 313 -0.40 -24.35 -1.35
N GLU A 314 0.79 -23.96 -1.82
CA GLU A 314 1.30 -24.33 -3.14
C GLU A 314 1.60 -25.84 -3.17
N PRO A 315 1.23 -26.54 -4.27
CA PRO A 315 1.38 -27.99 -4.39
C PRO A 315 2.84 -28.47 -4.48
#